data_7cad66a04f3a25c6e5487ca9ee8d117b
#
_entry.id   7cad66a04f3a25c6e5487ca9ee8d117b
#
_cell.length_a   1.000
_cell.length_b   1.000
_cell.length_c   1.000
_cell.angle_alpha   90.00
_cell.angle_beta   90.00
_cell.angle_gamma   90.00
#
_symmetry.space_group_name_H-M   'P 1'
#
loop_
_entity.id
_entity.type
_entity.pdbx_description
1 polymer ?
#
loop_
_entity_poly.entity_id
_entity_poly.type
_entity_poly.pdbx_seq_one_letter_code
_entity_poly.pdbx_strand_id
1 'polypeptide(L)'
;YPMMFIGGKDWGELCCPGYHLGITHVHHFYSERNYVMLHYLWNGLQDYHSKWAITAVLNYICKKQSFTGGGGGMPGVLAIASLVQEKNVIDVVSRKVDSITKAFSKSLNNNGMAVIISTGSANDLPNIPDNSIDYIFIDPPFGRNIIYSEANFLHEALLNVFTNNKSEAIICRHQGKSLSEYQKLFTDCITEFAKKLKGNRWMTIEFHNSKNSIWNAIQEAIMRAGLIIGDVRTLDKEQGSFKQVKEKGAVKQDLVISAYKPKESFKREFVSHAGSEETAWSFVRQHL
;
A
#
# COMPACT_ATOMS: atom_id res chain seq x y z
N TYR A 1 9.16 21.33 15.12
CA TYR A 1 8.15 20.37 14.65
C TYR A 1 7.04 21.14 13.99
N PRO A 2 6.67 20.85 12.78
CA PRO A 2 5.41 21.31 12.27
C PRO A 2 4.33 20.67 13.15
N MET A 3 3.71 21.45 14.00
CA MET A 3 2.51 21.05 14.68
C MET A 3 1.42 21.01 13.61
N MET A 4 1.22 19.85 12.99
CA MET A 4 0.15 19.69 12.06
C MET A 4 -1.14 19.47 12.78
N PHE A 5 -2.08 20.29 12.43
CA PHE A 5 -3.43 20.24 12.93
C PHE A 5 -4.15 19.03 12.30
N ILE A 6 -4.50 18.06 13.11
CA ILE A 6 -5.35 16.93 12.74
C ILE A 6 -6.79 17.37 12.97
N GLY A 7 -7.29 18.20 12.15
CA GLY A 7 -8.65 18.70 12.35
C GLY A 7 -8.88 19.86 11.40
N GLY A 8 -9.69 19.69 10.47
CA GLY A 8 -10.03 20.65 9.46
C GLY A 8 -10.70 19.94 8.30
N LYS A 9 -11.28 20.65 7.37
CA LYS A 9 -12.01 20.06 6.25
C LYS A 9 -11.18 19.08 5.41
N ASP A 10 -9.87 19.24 5.37
CA ASP A 10 -8.97 18.41 4.57
C ASP A 10 -8.46 17.15 5.31
N TRP A 11 -8.47 17.17 6.64
CA TRP A 11 -8.09 16.05 7.53
C TRP A 11 -9.13 15.81 8.61
N GLY A 12 -10.23 16.52 8.53
CA GLY A 12 -11.10 16.83 9.66
C GLY A 12 -11.86 15.67 10.21
N GLU A 13 -12.23 14.77 9.40
CA GLU A 13 -12.92 13.59 9.88
C GLU A 13 -12.22 12.40 9.25
N LEU A 14 -11.22 11.91 9.95
CA LEU A 14 -10.58 10.66 9.64
C LEU A 14 -11.64 9.57 9.46
N CYS A 15 -11.35 8.58 8.65
CA CYS A 15 -12.29 7.52 8.27
C CYS A 15 -12.98 6.84 9.47
N CYS A 16 -12.40 6.95 10.67
CA CYS A 16 -12.91 6.40 11.93
C CYS A 16 -13.12 7.49 12.96
N PRO A 17 -14.18 8.32 12.84
CA PRO A 17 -14.48 9.35 13.83
C PRO A 17 -14.67 8.73 15.21
N GLY A 18 -14.12 9.37 16.22
CA GLY A 18 -14.18 8.92 17.62
C GLY A 18 -12.97 8.15 18.15
N TYR A 19 -12.14 7.56 17.29
CA TYR A 19 -10.91 6.87 17.72
C TYR A 19 -9.78 7.82 18.13
N HIS A 20 -9.92 9.10 17.87
CA HIS A 20 -8.93 10.13 18.16
C HIS A 20 -9.55 11.36 18.85
N LEU A 21 -10.64 11.20 19.58
CA LEU A 21 -11.28 12.27 20.34
C LEU A 21 -10.27 12.97 21.24
N GLY A 22 -10.22 14.31 21.13
CA GLY A 22 -9.26 15.14 21.87
C GLY A 22 -7.86 15.21 21.28
N ILE A 23 -7.57 14.46 20.21
CA ILE A 23 -6.31 14.54 19.46
C ILE A 23 -6.48 15.54 18.33
N THR A 24 -5.80 16.67 18.44
CA THR A 24 -5.86 17.75 17.44
C THR A 24 -4.50 18.01 16.80
N HIS A 25 -3.41 17.47 17.37
CA HIS A 25 -2.04 17.69 16.94
C HIS A 25 -1.23 16.39 16.99
N VAL A 26 -0.21 16.28 16.18
CA VAL A 26 0.68 15.11 16.11
C VAL A 26 1.28 14.75 17.47
N HIS A 27 1.72 15.74 18.24
CA HIS A 27 2.33 15.48 19.54
C HIS A 27 1.36 14.86 20.55
N HIS A 28 0.03 15.00 20.38
CA HIS A 28 -0.96 14.36 21.24
C HIS A 28 -0.96 12.82 21.11
N PHE A 29 -0.40 12.27 20.03
CA PHE A 29 -0.21 10.82 19.87
C PHE A 29 0.90 10.26 20.75
N TYR A 30 1.67 11.09 21.40
CA TYR A 30 2.78 10.68 22.28
C TYR A 30 2.49 11.07 23.73
N SER A 31 3.08 10.35 24.69
CA SER A 31 3.25 10.89 26.03
C SER A 31 4.31 12.01 26.02
N GLU A 32 4.28 12.90 26.97
CA GLU A 32 5.25 13.98 27.06
C GLU A 32 6.69 13.46 27.07
N ARG A 33 6.95 12.40 27.83
CA ARG A 33 8.26 11.76 27.91
C ARG A 33 8.71 11.24 26.55
N ASN A 34 7.86 10.48 25.88
CA ASN A 34 8.19 9.88 24.59
C ASN A 34 8.33 10.94 23.49
N TYR A 35 7.53 12.01 23.56
CA TYR A 35 7.63 13.12 22.62
C TYR A 35 8.97 13.87 22.76
N VAL A 36 9.36 14.22 24.00
CA VAL A 36 10.63 14.90 24.26
C VAL A 36 11.81 14.04 23.82
N MET A 37 11.78 12.73 24.13
CA MET A 37 12.83 11.79 23.75
C MET A 37 12.93 11.61 22.23
N LEU A 38 11.79 11.47 21.55
CA LEU A 38 11.72 11.39 20.10
C LEU A 38 12.29 12.66 19.45
N HIS A 39 11.92 13.83 19.97
CA HIS A 39 12.42 15.11 19.49
C HIS A 39 13.95 15.25 19.66
N TYR A 40 14.46 14.88 20.83
CA TYR A 40 15.89 14.88 21.09
C TYR A 40 16.68 13.96 20.15
N LEU A 41 16.24 12.72 20.00
CA LEU A 41 16.86 11.76 19.09
C LEU A 41 16.81 12.23 17.64
N TRP A 42 15.65 12.70 17.18
CA TRP A 42 15.45 13.13 15.80
C TRP A 42 16.36 14.29 15.41
N ASN A 43 16.51 15.28 16.28
CA ASN A 43 17.35 16.46 16.03
C ASN A 43 18.84 16.17 16.26
N GLY A 44 19.17 15.22 17.12
CA GLY A 44 20.55 14.81 17.35
C GLY A 44 21.17 14.02 16.20
N LEU A 45 20.33 13.35 15.38
CA LEU A 45 20.78 12.56 14.25
C LEU A 45 20.86 13.42 12.99
N GLN A 46 22.01 13.39 12.32
CA GLN A 46 22.23 14.17 11.09
C GLN A 46 21.98 13.36 9.82
N ASP A 47 22.18 12.04 9.85
CA ASP A 47 22.06 11.19 8.68
C ASP A 47 20.68 10.54 8.55
N TYR A 48 20.26 10.31 7.31
CA TYR A 48 18.96 9.73 7.00
C TYR A 48 18.83 8.25 7.39
N HIS A 49 19.93 7.49 7.39
CA HIS A 49 19.90 6.06 7.74
C HIS A 49 19.56 5.87 9.21
N SER A 50 20.16 6.66 10.09
CA SER A 50 19.84 6.65 11.53
C SER A 50 18.40 7.12 11.78
N LYS A 51 17.93 8.16 11.07
CA LYS A 51 16.55 8.64 11.14
C LYS A 51 15.55 7.57 10.68
N TRP A 52 15.91 6.75 9.69
CA TRP A 52 15.07 5.64 9.25
C TRP A 52 14.79 4.63 10.37
N ALA A 53 15.77 4.33 11.23
CA ALA A 53 15.54 3.45 12.38
C ALA A 53 14.48 4.01 13.34
N ILE A 54 14.42 5.34 13.51
CA ILE A 54 13.38 5.98 14.32
C ILE A 54 12.01 5.86 13.65
N THR A 55 11.90 6.14 12.35
CA THR A 55 10.61 6.02 11.65
C THR A 55 10.04 4.61 11.76
N ALA A 56 10.87 3.58 11.70
CA ALA A 56 10.46 2.18 11.80
C ALA A 56 9.81 1.79 13.15
N VAL A 57 9.94 2.63 14.18
CA VAL A 57 9.41 2.34 15.53
C VAL A 57 8.30 3.27 16.00
N LEU A 58 7.90 4.26 15.20
CA LEU A 58 6.93 5.29 15.62
C LEU A 58 5.62 4.69 16.15
N ASN A 59 5.09 3.64 15.52
CA ASN A 59 3.87 2.99 15.98
C ASN A 59 4.02 2.26 17.33
N TYR A 60 5.25 1.98 17.77
CA TYR A 60 5.52 1.30 19.04
C TYR A 60 5.74 2.25 20.21
N ILE A 61 6.08 3.51 19.94
CA ILE A 61 6.41 4.54 20.95
C ILE A 61 5.32 5.60 21.10
N CYS A 62 4.20 5.44 20.38
CA CYS A 62 3.06 6.36 20.42
C CYS A 62 1.83 5.69 21.06
N LYS A 63 0.78 6.47 21.32
CA LYS A 63 -0.48 6.02 21.90
C LYS A 63 -1.30 5.07 21.03
N LYS A 64 -0.85 4.77 19.82
CA LYS A 64 -1.39 3.68 18.98
C LYS A 64 -0.99 2.30 19.51
N GLN A 65 0.00 2.22 20.39
CA GLN A 65 0.45 0.97 20.99
C GLN A 65 -0.55 0.50 22.05
N SER A 66 -1.20 -0.64 21.78
CA SER A 66 -2.16 -1.25 22.70
C SER A 66 -1.46 -2.11 23.75
N PHE A 67 -1.96 -2.07 24.97
CA PHE A 67 -1.55 -2.96 26.06
C PHE A 67 -2.11 -4.38 25.87
N THR A 68 -3.26 -4.51 25.20
CA THR A 68 -3.97 -5.79 24.99
C THR A 68 -3.51 -6.50 23.71
N GLY A 69 -3.60 -7.81 23.66
CA GLY A 69 -3.39 -8.60 22.45
C GLY A 69 -1.92 -8.74 22.02
N GLY A 70 -1.01 -8.92 22.98
CA GLY A 70 0.42 -9.15 22.66
C GLY A 70 1.23 -7.89 22.41
N GLY A 71 0.66 -6.73 22.70
CA GLY A 71 1.39 -5.46 22.65
C GLY A 71 1.67 -4.93 21.24
N GLY A 72 0.85 -5.28 20.26
CA GLY A 72 0.96 -4.74 18.90
C GLY A 72 0.43 -3.32 18.79
N GLY A 73 1.03 -2.50 17.92
CA GLY A 73 0.51 -1.20 17.53
C GLY A 73 -0.71 -1.36 16.61
N MET A 74 -1.46 -0.28 16.40
CA MET A 74 -2.54 -0.19 15.41
C MET A 74 -2.05 0.53 14.14
N PRO A 75 -1.27 -0.13 13.27
CA PRO A 75 -0.62 0.55 12.15
C PRO A 75 -1.60 0.99 11.04
N GLY A 76 -2.68 0.27 10.85
CA GLY A 76 -3.64 0.49 9.75
C GLY A 76 -4.64 1.61 9.97
N VAL A 77 -4.62 2.29 11.13
CA VAL A 77 -5.55 3.37 11.46
C VAL A 77 -4.86 4.46 12.27
N LEU A 78 -5.32 5.68 12.15
CA LEU A 78 -4.91 6.79 12.99
C LEU A 78 -5.81 6.88 14.21
N ALA A 79 -5.58 6.00 15.18
CA ALA A 79 -6.40 5.86 16.37
C ALA A 79 -5.54 5.70 17.63
N ILE A 80 -6.11 6.07 18.78
CA ILE A 80 -5.50 5.81 20.08
C ILE A 80 -6.06 4.50 20.65
N ALA A 81 -5.19 3.68 21.20
CA ALA A 81 -5.61 2.49 21.93
C ALA A 81 -6.40 2.84 23.19
N SER A 82 -7.45 2.08 23.49
CA SER A 82 -8.24 2.28 24.73
C SER A 82 -7.38 2.11 25.98
N LEU A 83 -6.42 1.21 25.93
CA LEU A 83 -5.42 1.01 26.97
C LEU A 83 -4.04 1.08 26.32
N VAL A 84 -3.36 2.19 26.52
CA VAL A 84 -2.05 2.48 25.92
C VAL A 84 -0.94 1.78 26.70
N GLN A 85 -0.03 1.12 25.96
CA GLN A 85 1.23 0.65 26.50
C GLN A 85 2.33 1.65 26.15
N GLU A 86 2.81 2.39 27.15
CA GLU A 86 3.95 3.27 26.93
C GLU A 86 5.26 2.48 26.99
N LYS A 87 6.02 2.52 25.90
CA LYS A 87 7.34 1.89 25.80
C LYS A 87 8.46 2.93 25.90
N ASN A 88 9.59 2.54 26.46
CA ASN A 88 10.77 3.39 26.48
C ASN A 88 11.32 3.57 25.06
N VAL A 89 11.46 4.81 24.61
CA VAL A 89 11.92 5.16 23.25
C VAL A 89 13.33 4.62 23.00
N ILE A 90 14.25 4.79 23.96
CA ILE A 90 15.65 4.37 23.83
C ILE A 90 15.73 2.86 23.62
N ASP A 91 15.04 2.08 24.46
CA ASP A 91 15.07 0.61 24.37
C ASP A 91 14.50 0.10 23.05
N VAL A 92 13.43 0.75 22.56
CA VAL A 92 12.79 0.35 21.30
C VAL A 92 13.68 0.69 20.11
N VAL A 93 14.29 1.89 20.10
CA VAL A 93 15.21 2.32 19.04
C VAL A 93 16.46 1.46 19.04
N SER A 94 17.09 1.21 20.20
CA SER A 94 18.30 0.37 20.30
C SER A 94 18.06 -1.03 19.72
N ARG A 95 16.97 -1.70 20.12
CA ARG A 95 16.62 -3.02 19.57
C ARG A 95 16.38 -2.98 18.06
N LYS A 96 15.83 -1.88 17.53
CA LYS A 96 15.64 -1.73 16.08
C LYS A 96 16.98 -1.56 15.38
N VAL A 97 17.88 -0.75 15.91
CA VAL A 97 19.24 -0.59 15.37
C VAL A 97 19.99 -1.91 15.35
N ASP A 98 19.95 -2.70 16.43
CA ASP A 98 20.55 -4.04 16.46
C ASP A 98 19.97 -4.96 15.39
N SER A 99 18.65 -4.92 15.21
CA SER A 99 17.97 -5.72 14.19
C SER A 99 18.39 -5.32 12.77
N ILE A 100 18.50 -4.03 12.51
CA ILE A 100 18.94 -3.46 11.23
C ILE A 100 20.40 -3.87 10.97
N THR A 101 21.28 -3.68 11.93
CA THR A 101 22.69 -4.04 11.82
C THR A 101 22.88 -5.53 11.50
N LYS A 102 22.13 -6.40 12.18
CA LYS A 102 22.14 -7.85 11.89
C LYS A 102 21.63 -8.18 10.50
N ALA A 103 20.63 -7.46 9.99
CA ALA A 103 20.12 -7.65 8.64
C ALA A 103 21.15 -7.23 7.58
N PHE A 104 21.76 -6.06 7.74
CA PHE A 104 22.79 -5.57 6.82
C PHE A 104 24.04 -6.46 6.81
N SER A 105 24.50 -6.95 7.97
CA SER A 105 25.67 -7.85 8.00
C SER A 105 25.45 -9.17 7.25
N LYS A 106 24.19 -9.64 7.15
CA LYS A 106 23.82 -10.81 6.33
C LYS A 106 23.70 -10.47 4.83
N SER A 107 23.31 -9.23 4.52
CA SER A 107 23.03 -8.80 3.14
C SER A 107 24.29 -8.41 2.36
N LEU A 108 25.39 -8.07 3.03
CA LEU A 108 26.65 -7.63 2.38
C LEU A 108 27.29 -8.70 1.48
N ASN A 109 26.83 -9.94 1.51
CA ASN A 109 27.30 -11.04 0.66
C ASN A 109 26.50 -11.22 -0.64
N ASN A 110 25.51 -10.38 -0.93
CA ASN A 110 24.72 -10.49 -2.15
C ASN A 110 25.34 -9.68 -3.29
N ASN A 111 25.81 -10.39 -4.30
CA ASN A 111 26.30 -9.83 -5.55
C ASN A 111 25.25 -8.92 -6.20
N GLY A 112 25.54 -7.66 -6.18
CA GLY A 112 25.06 -6.49 -6.90
C GLY A 112 23.86 -6.60 -7.83
N MET A 113 22.65 -6.92 -7.36
CA MET A 113 21.46 -6.54 -8.10
C MET A 113 21.20 -5.05 -7.87
N ALA A 114 21.03 -4.30 -8.97
CA ALA A 114 20.63 -2.91 -8.88
C ALA A 114 19.18 -2.82 -8.40
N VAL A 115 18.95 -2.08 -7.31
CA VAL A 115 17.62 -1.82 -6.77
C VAL A 115 17.37 -0.32 -6.84
N ILE A 116 16.23 0.07 -7.40
CA ILE A 116 15.76 1.46 -7.40
C ILE A 116 14.50 1.53 -6.53
N ILE A 117 14.50 2.42 -5.55
CA ILE A 117 13.35 2.68 -4.68
C ILE A 117 12.92 4.12 -4.91
N SER A 118 11.64 4.30 -5.24
CA SER A 118 11.05 5.63 -5.43
C SER A 118 9.66 5.70 -4.84
N THR A 119 9.20 6.91 -4.55
CA THR A 119 7.83 7.22 -4.14
C THR A 119 7.19 8.11 -5.18
N GLY A 120 5.93 7.83 -5.51
CA GLY A 120 5.20 8.60 -6.51
C GLY A 120 3.78 8.08 -6.69
N SER A 121 3.01 8.73 -7.54
CA SER A 121 1.69 8.24 -7.92
C SER A 121 1.82 7.14 -8.98
N ALA A 122 1.11 6.04 -8.77
CA ALA A 122 1.12 4.91 -9.70
C ALA A 122 0.35 5.19 -11.02
N ASN A 123 -0.41 6.27 -11.08
CA ASN A 123 -1.11 6.70 -12.29
C ASN A 123 -0.25 7.57 -13.23
N ASP A 124 0.98 7.90 -12.84
CA ASP A 124 1.94 8.66 -13.64
C ASP A 124 3.37 8.24 -13.27
N LEU A 125 4.03 7.52 -14.18
CA LEU A 125 5.38 6.96 -14.01
C LEU A 125 6.34 7.51 -15.07
N PRO A 126 6.61 8.84 -15.07
CA PRO A 126 7.36 9.50 -16.13
C PRO A 126 8.81 9.03 -16.25
N ASN A 127 9.38 8.54 -15.15
CA ASN A 127 10.78 8.09 -15.10
C ASN A 127 10.97 6.64 -15.59
N ILE A 128 9.88 5.93 -15.91
CA ILE A 128 9.93 4.57 -16.45
C ILE A 128 9.55 4.63 -17.93
N PRO A 129 10.44 4.21 -18.85
CA PRO A 129 10.12 4.19 -20.27
C PRO A 129 8.96 3.23 -20.59
N ASP A 130 8.18 3.53 -21.60
CA ASP A 130 7.13 2.64 -22.07
C ASP A 130 7.72 1.34 -22.62
N ASN A 131 7.02 0.22 -22.43
CA ASN A 131 7.46 -1.12 -22.85
C ASN A 131 8.87 -1.50 -22.36
N SER A 132 9.23 -1.12 -21.13
CA SER A 132 10.56 -1.38 -20.56
C SER A 132 10.56 -2.45 -19.47
N ILE A 133 9.42 -2.72 -18.85
CA ILE A 133 9.29 -3.63 -17.70
C ILE A 133 8.94 -5.04 -18.16
N ASP A 134 9.65 -6.04 -17.64
CA ASP A 134 9.43 -7.44 -17.96
C ASP A 134 8.36 -8.10 -17.08
N TYR A 135 8.18 -7.63 -15.85
CA TYR A 135 7.18 -8.15 -14.93
C TYR A 135 6.75 -7.09 -13.91
N ILE A 136 5.47 -7.03 -13.61
CA ILE A 136 4.90 -6.13 -12.62
C ILE A 136 4.17 -6.96 -11.56
N PHE A 137 4.45 -6.70 -10.28
CA PHE A 137 3.67 -7.20 -9.15
C PHE A 137 3.12 -6.00 -8.38
N ILE A 138 1.82 -6.02 -8.08
CA ILE A 138 1.17 -4.98 -7.30
C ILE A 138 0.29 -5.57 -6.20
N ASP A 139 0.29 -4.89 -5.05
CA ASP A 139 -0.64 -5.05 -3.94
C ASP A 139 -1.35 -3.71 -3.74
N PRO A 140 -2.44 -3.44 -4.48
CA PRO A 140 -3.12 -2.14 -4.46
C PRO A 140 -4.02 -2.00 -3.24
N PRO A 141 -4.46 -0.78 -2.89
CA PRO A 141 -5.51 -0.59 -1.89
C PRO A 141 -6.80 -1.33 -2.26
N PHE A 142 -7.37 -2.08 -1.32
CA PHE A 142 -8.57 -2.90 -1.52
C PHE A 142 -9.87 -2.14 -1.25
N GLY A 143 -10.04 -0.99 -1.87
CA GLY A 143 -11.22 -0.14 -1.69
C GLY A 143 -11.20 0.62 -0.36
N ARG A 144 -12.03 0.23 0.63
CA ARG A 144 -12.18 0.94 1.92
C ARG A 144 -11.36 0.33 3.07
N ASN A 145 -10.39 -0.51 2.79
CA ASN A 145 -9.74 -1.30 3.84
C ASN A 145 -8.79 -0.46 4.70
N ILE A 146 -7.82 0.18 4.07
CA ILE A 146 -6.82 1.04 4.72
C ILE A 146 -6.76 2.37 3.97
N ILE A 147 -6.68 3.48 4.71
CA ILE A 147 -6.40 4.80 4.19
C ILE A 147 -4.94 5.09 4.49
N TYR A 148 -4.10 4.92 3.47
CA TYR A 148 -2.64 4.97 3.63
C TYR A 148 -2.14 6.36 4.00
N SER A 149 -2.75 7.41 3.46
CA SER A 149 -2.45 8.79 3.85
C SER A 149 -2.68 9.05 5.34
N GLU A 150 -3.68 8.41 5.96
CA GLU A 150 -3.89 8.49 7.39
C GLU A 150 -2.93 7.56 8.16
N ALA A 151 -2.71 6.33 7.69
CA ALA A 151 -1.83 5.37 8.34
C ALA A 151 -0.38 5.88 8.43
N ASN A 152 0.07 6.58 7.38
CA ASN A 152 1.42 7.13 7.27
C ASN A 152 1.60 8.49 7.94
N PHE A 153 0.52 9.14 8.37
CA PHE A 153 0.51 10.53 8.83
C PHE A 153 1.57 10.85 9.90
N LEU A 154 1.77 9.98 10.89
CA LEU A 154 2.79 10.21 11.93
C LEU A 154 4.22 10.14 11.40
N HIS A 155 4.48 9.28 10.41
CA HIS A 155 5.77 9.16 9.73
C HIS A 155 6.02 10.39 8.86
N GLU A 156 5.02 10.77 8.08
CA GLU A 156 5.09 11.92 7.18
C GLU A 156 5.25 13.24 7.94
N ALA A 157 4.56 13.40 9.07
CA ALA A 157 4.70 14.54 9.95
C ALA A 157 6.12 14.68 10.50
N LEU A 158 6.78 13.56 10.84
CA LEU A 158 8.17 13.57 11.31
C LEU A 158 9.16 13.93 10.19
N LEU A 159 8.88 13.46 8.98
CA LEU A 159 9.69 13.73 7.78
C LEU A 159 9.39 15.10 7.15
N ASN A 160 8.37 15.80 7.64
CA ASN A 160 7.87 17.07 7.06
C ASN A 160 7.45 16.95 5.59
N VAL A 161 6.81 15.84 5.25
CA VAL A 161 6.24 15.57 3.94
C VAL A 161 4.79 15.11 4.09
N PHE A 162 4.00 15.20 3.03
CA PHE A 162 2.60 14.76 3.07
C PHE A 162 2.20 14.13 1.75
N THR A 163 1.52 13.01 1.85
CA THR A 163 0.92 12.33 0.71
C THR A 163 -0.16 13.22 0.09
N ASN A 164 -0.07 13.41 -1.23
CA ASN A 164 -1.17 13.97 -1.98
C ASN A 164 -2.30 12.92 -2.07
N ASN A 165 -3.25 13.02 -1.13
CA ASN A 165 -4.35 12.06 -1.03
C ASN A 165 -5.36 12.16 -2.18
N LYS A 166 -5.31 13.17 -3.05
CA LYS A 166 -6.23 13.30 -4.19
C LYS A 166 -6.12 12.13 -5.16
N SER A 167 -4.90 11.64 -5.40
CA SER A 167 -4.63 10.50 -6.28
C SER A 167 -4.60 9.15 -5.55
N GLU A 168 -4.89 9.08 -4.27
CA GLU A 168 -4.97 7.84 -3.52
C GLU A 168 -6.19 7.02 -3.96
N ALA A 169 -5.97 5.83 -4.53
CA ALA A 169 -7.02 4.98 -5.08
C ALA A 169 -7.72 4.17 -3.98
N ILE A 170 -8.54 4.84 -3.19
CA ILE A 170 -9.32 4.25 -2.09
C ILE A 170 -10.79 4.68 -2.17
N ILE A 171 -11.65 4.02 -1.41
CA ILE A 171 -13.02 4.47 -1.15
C ILE A 171 -13.04 5.14 0.22
N CYS A 172 -13.21 6.45 0.24
CA CYS A 172 -13.25 7.23 1.48
C CYS A 172 -14.26 8.37 1.37
N ARG A 173 -15.32 8.33 2.21
CA ARG A 173 -16.35 9.37 2.21
C ARG A 173 -15.79 10.76 2.56
N HIS A 174 -14.85 10.82 3.51
CA HIS A 174 -14.26 12.08 3.97
C HIS A 174 -13.38 12.74 2.93
N GLN A 175 -12.80 11.92 2.02
CA GLN A 175 -12.06 12.42 0.85
C GLN A 175 -12.94 12.60 -0.39
N GLY A 176 -14.28 12.46 -0.27
CA GLY A 176 -15.20 12.55 -1.37
C GLY A 176 -15.07 11.43 -2.42
N LYS A 177 -14.47 10.29 -2.05
CA LYS A 177 -14.18 9.18 -2.96
C LYS A 177 -15.17 8.04 -2.80
N SER A 178 -16.04 7.90 -3.80
CA SER A 178 -16.99 6.80 -3.94
C SER A 178 -16.33 5.60 -4.65
N LEU A 179 -17.12 4.58 -4.94
CA LEU A 179 -16.69 3.45 -5.77
C LEU A 179 -16.29 3.90 -7.18
N SER A 180 -16.98 4.90 -7.75
CA SER A 180 -16.68 5.43 -9.08
C SER A 180 -15.32 6.10 -9.15
N GLU A 181 -14.99 6.95 -8.16
CA GLU A 181 -13.68 7.58 -8.07
C GLU A 181 -12.57 6.56 -7.85
N TYR A 182 -12.81 5.55 -7.00
CA TYR A 182 -11.87 4.44 -6.81
C TYR A 182 -11.62 3.70 -8.13
N GLN A 183 -12.69 3.32 -8.84
CA GLN A 183 -12.59 2.61 -10.11
C GLN A 183 -11.83 3.43 -11.16
N LYS A 184 -12.10 4.73 -11.24
CA LYS A 184 -11.37 5.64 -12.15
C LYS A 184 -9.89 5.67 -11.83
N LEU A 185 -9.52 5.98 -10.58
CA LEU A 185 -8.11 6.07 -10.16
C LEU A 185 -7.38 4.72 -10.34
N PHE A 186 -8.06 3.62 -10.02
CA PHE A 186 -7.49 2.28 -10.21
C PHE A 186 -7.27 1.98 -11.70
N THR A 187 -8.23 2.33 -12.56
CA THR A 187 -8.11 2.16 -14.03
C THR A 187 -6.94 2.98 -14.57
N ASP A 188 -6.76 4.23 -14.10
CA ASP A 188 -5.65 5.09 -14.51
C ASP A 188 -4.30 4.44 -14.15
N CYS A 189 -4.18 3.87 -12.94
CA CYS A 189 -2.97 3.15 -12.51
C CYS A 189 -2.70 1.90 -13.37
N ILE A 190 -3.71 1.05 -13.59
CA ILE A 190 -3.55 -0.17 -14.41
C ILE A 190 -3.18 0.20 -15.84
N THR A 191 -3.76 1.25 -16.39
CA THR A 191 -3.45 1.75 -17.74
C THR A 191 -1.99 2.20 -17.82
N GLU A 192 -1.51 2.92 -16.81
CA GLU A 192 -0.11 3.35 -16.76
C GLU A 192 0.84 2.15 -16.64
N PHE A 193 0.55 1.18 -15.78
CA PHE A 193 1.33 -0.06 -15.69
C PHE A 193 1.33 -0.83 -17.02
N ALA A 194 0.19 -0.92 -17.69
CA ALA A 194 0.11 -1.57 -18.99
C ALA A 194 0.98 -0.88 -20.07
N LYS A 195 1.14 0.44 -20.03
CA LYS A 195 2.07 1.15 -20.93
C LYS A 195 3.52 0.75 -20.64
N LYS A 196 3.91 0.67 -19.36
CA LYS A 196 5.29 0.34 -18.96
C LYS A 196 5.66 -1.11 -19.20
N LEU A 197 4.70 -2.02 -19.10
CA LEU A 197 4.88 -3.46 -19.32
C LEU A 197 5.17 -3.73 -20.81
N LYS A 198 6.15 -4.56 -21.11
CA LYS A 198 6.44 -5.06 -22.48
C LYS A 198 5.31 -5.95 -22.99
N GLY A 199 5.14 -6.02 -24.29
CA GLY A 199 4.26 -7.03 -24.90
C GLY A 199 4.73 -8.47 -24.60
N ASN A 200 3.82 -9.42 -24.47
CA ASN A 200 4.08 -10.79 -24.02
C ASN A 200 4.63 -10.89 -22.60
N ARG A 201 4.21 -10.00 -21.72
CA ARG A 201 4.62 -10.01 -20.32
C ARG A 201 3.42 -10.00 -19.41
N TRP A 202 3.68 -10.35 -18.16
CA TRP A 202 2.66 -10.57 -17.15
C TRP A 202 2.69 -9.49 -16.06
N MET A 203 1.52 -9.20 -15.55
CA MET A 203 1.31 -8.44 -14.32
C MET A 203 0.54 -9.32 -13.33
N THR A 204 0.99 -9.35 -12.09
CA THR A 204 0.28 -10.02 -10.99
C THR A 204 -0.28 -8.98 -10.03
N ILE A 205 -1.54 -9.16 -9.68
CA ILE A 205 -2.27 -8.29 -8.75
C ILE A 205 -2.71 -9.15 -7.58
N GLU A 206 -2.21 -8.88 -6.38
CA GLU A 206 -2.78 -9.42 -5.14
C GLU A 206 -4.00 -8.60 -4.75
N PHE A 207 -5.08 -9.26 -4.35
CA PHE A 207 -6.32 -8.59 -4.06
C PHE A 207 -7.13 -9.28 -2.97
N HIS A 208 -7.60 -8.48 -1.99
CA HIS A 208 -8.42 -8.97 -0.89
C HIS A 208 -9.67 -8.10 -0.70
N ASN A 209 -10.81 -8.55 -1.15
CA ASN A 209 -12.08 -7.90 -0.82
C ASN A 209 -13.26 -8.88 -1.01
N SER A 210 -14.24 -8.83 -0.10
CA SER A 210 -15.44 -9.67 -0.16
C SER A 210 -16.57 -9.11 -1.03
N LYS A 211 -16.40 -7.88 -1.57
CA LYS A 211 -17.48 -7.23 -2.34
C LYS A 211 -17.32 -7.45 -3.83
N ASN A 212 -18.32 -8.07 -4.46
CA ASN A 212 -18.37 -8.29 -5.90
C ASN A 212 -18.21 -7.00 -6.72
N SER A 213 -18.70 -5.86 -6.21
CA SER A 213 -18.58 -4.57 -6.90
C SER A 213 -17.12 -4.11 -7.05
N ILE A 214 -16.27 -4.40 -6.07
CA ILE A 214 -14.83 -4.08 -6.14
C ILE A 214 -14.14 -5.05 -7.12
N TRP A 215 -14.47 -6.33 -7.05
CA TRP A 215 -13.99 -7.32 -8.01
C TRP A 215 -14.30 -6.93 -9.46
N ASN A 216 -15.55 -6.56 -9.74
CA ASN A 216 -15.95 -6.11 -11.08
C ASN A 216 -15.19 -4.87 -11.53
N ALA A 217 -14.94 -3.91 -10.61
CA ALA A 217 -14.17 -2.71 -10.92
C ALA A 217 -12.72 -3.04 -11.34
N ILE A 218 -12.10 -4.02 -10.68
CA ILE A 218 -10.74 -4.47 -11.01
C ILE A 218 -10.72 -5.18 -12.38
N GLN A 219 -11.64 -6.10 -12.62
CA GLN A 219 -11.74 -6.78 -13.92
C GLN A 219 -11.93 -5.78 -15.07
N GLU A 220 -12.82 -4.81 -14.89
CA GLU A 220 -13.05 -3.76 -15.87
C GLU A 220 -11.81 -2.90 -16.11
N ALA A 221 -11.07 -2.53 -15.05
CA ALA A 221 -9.84 -1.77 -15.17
C ALA A 221 -8.76 -2.52 -15.97
N ILE A 222 -8.58 -3.83 -15.69
CA ILE A 222 -7.65 -4.69 -16.43
C ILE A 222 -8.02 -4.75 -17.91
N MET A 223 -9.29 -4.98 -18.23
CA MET A 223 -9.77 -5.06 -19.62
C MET A 223 -9.62 -3.71 -20.35
N ARG A 224 -9.98 -2.60 -19.69
CA ARG A 224 -9.85 -1.26 -20.27
C ARG A 224 -8.39 -0.88 -20.54
N ALA A 225 -7.46 -1.37 -19.75
CA ALA A 225 -6.03 -1.20 -19.99
C ALA A 225 -5.48 -2.07 -21.13
N GLY A 226 -6.32 -2.90 -21.77
CA GLY A 226 -5.94 -3.79 -22.86
C GLY A 226 -5.14 -5.03 -22.42
N LEU A 227 -5.27 -5.39 -21.13
CA LEU A 227 -4.72 -6.62 -20.58
C LEU A 227 -5.78 -7.74 -20.58
N ILE A 228 -5.31 -8.98 -20.59
CA ILE A 228 -6.14 -10.18 -20.56
C ILE A 228 -5.90 -10.88 -19.22
N ILE A 229 -6.98 -11.22 -18.51
CA ILE A 229 -6.88 -12.03 -17.30
C ILE A 229 -6.64 -13.47 -17.74
N GLY A 230 -5.45 -13.98 -17.45
CA GLY A 230 -5.06 -15.34 -17.83
C GLY A 230 -5.31 -16.36 -16.72
N ASP A 231 -5.23 -15.93 -15.45
CA ASP A 231 -5.43 -16.84 -14.33
C ASP A 231 -5.87 -16.06 -13.07
N VAL A 232 -6.65 -16.73 -12.23
CA VAL A 232 -7.08 -16.22 -10.92
C VAL A 232 -6.96 -17.36 -9.91
N ARG A 233 -6.07 -17.20 -8.94
CA ARG A 233 -5.83 -18.18 -7.89
C ARG A 233 -6.16 -17.61 -6.51
N THR A 234 -6.47 -18.51 -5.60
CA THR A 234 -6.59 -18.18 -4.19
C THR A 234 -5.25 -18.38 -3.50
N LEU A 235 -4.84 -17.39 -2.69
CA LEU A 235 -3.69 -17.50 -1.81
C LEU A 235 -4.20 -17.97 -0.43
N ASP A 236 -3.80 -19.16 -0.02
CA ASP A 236 -4.10 -19.66 1.31
C ASP A 236 -3.02 -19.15 2.28
N LYS A 237 -3.41 -18.23 3.16
CA LYS A 237 -2.51 -17.67 4.17
C LYS A 237 -2.59 -18.52 5.43
N GLU A 238 -1.46 -19.06 5.88
CA GLU A 238 -1.37 -19.80 7.16
C GLU A 238 -1.80 -18.94 8.36
N GLN A 239 -1.60 -17.62 8.28
CA GLN A 239 -2.07 -16.65 9.28
C GLN A 239 -3.09 -15.69 8.69
N GLY A 240 -4.34 -15.78 9.14
CA GLY A 240 -5.38 -14.81 8.79
C GLY A 240 -5.09 -13.41 9.36
N SER A 241 -5.52 -12.37 8.65
CA SER A 241 -5.48 -11.00 9.17
C SER A 241 -6.37 -10.86 10.42
N PHE A 242 -6.09 -9.86 11.26
CA PHE A 242 -6.88 -9.59 12.48
C PHE A 242 -8.39 -9.49 12.22
N LYS A 243 -8.79 -8.97 11.06
CA LYS A 243 -10.17 -8.85 10.64
C LYS A 243 -10.78 -10.20 10.26
N GLN A 244 -10.02 -11.06 9.61
CA GLN A 244 -10.41 -12.43 9.26
C GLN A 244 -10.62 -13.32 10.50
N VAL A 245 -9.90 -13.04 11.57
CA VAL A 245 -10.03 -13.78 12.85
C VAL A 245 -11.25 -13.32 13.64
N LYS A 246 -11.64 -12.05 13.56
CA LYS A 246 -12.72 -11.48 14.37
C LYS A 246 -14.10 -11.45 13.71
N GLU A 247 -14.19 -11.36 12.40
CA GLU A 247 -15.47 -11.23 11.70
C GLU A 247 -15.95 -12.60 11.18
N LYS A 248 -17.09 -13.09 11.67
CA LYS A 248 -17.78 -14.27 11.10
C LYS A 248 -18.22 -13.92 9.66
N GLY A 249 -17.68 -14.63 8.67
CA GLY A 249 -18.01 -14.41 7.26
C GLY A 249 -17.01 -13.55 6.48
N ALA A 250 -15.91 -13.12 7.08
CA ALA A 250 -14.81 -12.49 6.35
C ALA A 250 -14.18 -13.51 5.36
N VAL A 251 -13.91 -13.05 4.12
CA VAL A 251 -13.18 -13.84 3.13
C VAL A 251 -11.80 -14.14 3.69
N LYS A 252 -11.46 -15.44 3.76
CA LYS A 252 -10.19 -15.89 4.35
C LYS A 252 -9.06 -15.99 3.34
N GLN A 253 -9.38 -15.93 2.06
CA GLN A 253 -8.43 -16.14 0.98
C GLN A 253 -8.23 -14.85 0.20
N ASP A 254 -6.98 -14.52 -0.10
CA ASP A 254 -6.65 -13.47 -1.03
C ASP A 254 -6.65 -14.04 -2.44
N LEU A 255 -6.94 -13.20 -3.42
CA LEU A 255 -6.89 -13.56 -4.83
C LEU A 255 -5.57 -13.09 -5.43
N VAL A 256 -4.98 -13.92 -6.25
CA VAL A 256 -3.83 -13.59 -7.09
C VAL A 256 -4.30 -13.62 -8.53
N ILE A 257 -4.37 -12.44 -9.14
CA ILE A 257 -4.83 -12.24 -10.50
C ILE A 257 -3.61 -12.11 -11.40
N SER A 258 -3.47 -12.99 -12.37
CA SER A 258 -2.43 -12.89 -13.40
C SER A 258 -3.01 -12.31 -14.67
N ALA A 259 -2.55 -11.12 -15.05
CA ALA A 259 -2.97 -10.41 -16.25
C ALA A 259 -1.82 -10.37 -17.26
N TYR A 260 -2.14 -10.54 -18.53
CA TYR A 260 -1.21 -10.67 -19.63
C TYR A 260 -1.37 -9.51 -20.62
N LYS A 261 -0.24 -8.91 -21.04
CA LYS A 261 -0.25 -7.92 -22.12
C LYS A 261 0.03 -8.59 -23.47
N PRO A 262 -0.98 -8.72 -24.36
CA PRO A 262 -0.77 -9.29 -25.68
C PRO A 262 0.11 -8.40 -26.55
N LYS A 263 0.81 -8.98 -27.54
CA LYS A 263 1.54 -8.21 -28.57
C LYS A 263 0.56 -7.45 -29.46
N GLU A 264 0.95 -6.29 -29.93
CA GLU A 264 0.14 -5.51 -30.88
C GLU A 264 -0.07 -6.24 -32.23
N SER A 265 0.92 -7.03 -32.68
CA SER A 265 0.76 -7.88 -33.85
C SER A 265 -0.37 -8.89 -33.69
N PHE A 266 -0.45 -9.52 -32.51
CA PHE A 266 -1.51 -10.46 -32.17
C PHE A 266 -2.89 -9.79 -32.10
N LYS A 267 -2.98 -8.61 -31.48
CA LYS A 267 -4.24 -7.87 -31.42
C LYS A 267 -4.78 -7.56 -32.82
N ARG A 268 -3.90 -7.16 -33.77
CA ARG A 268 -4.27 -6.86 -35.16
C ARG A 268 -4.73 -8.12 -35.88
N GLU A 269 -4.00 -9.20 -35.73
CA GLU A 269 -4.34 -10.49 -36.32
C GLU A 269 -5.65 -11.04 -35.76
N PHE A 270 -5.83 -10.96 -34.44
CA PHE A 270 -7.06 -11.37 -33.76
C PHE A 270 -8.28 -10.58 -34.24
N VAL A 271 -8.18 -9.27 -34.40
CA VAL A 271 -9.26 -8.42 -34.92
C VAL A 271 -9.56 -8.70 -36.40
N SER A 272 -8.50 -8.90 -37.22
CA SER A 272 -8.71 -9.18 -38.66
C SER A 272 -9.36 -10.54 -38.95
N HIS A 273 -9.26 -11.50 -38.05
CA HIS A 273 -9.87 -12.83 -38.17
C HIS A 273 -10.98 -13.04 -37.13
N ALA A 274 -11.51 -11.97 -36.53
CA ALA A 274 -12.54 -12.07 -35.51
C ALA A 274 -13.75 -12.86 -36.00
N GLY A 275 -14.13 -13.91 -35.26
CA GLY A 275 -15.27 -14.77 -35.55
C GLY A 275 -14.90 -16.07 -36.29
N SER A 276 -13.63 -16.33 -36.61
CA SER A 276 -13.18 -17.62 -37.14
C SER A 276 -12.67 -18.55 -36.03
N GLU A 277 -12.79 -19.87 -36.24
CA GLU A 277 -12.25 -20.91 -35.34
C GLU A 277 -10.72 -20.80 -35.21
N GLU A 278 -10.04 -20.35 -36.25
CA GLU A 278 -8.61 -20.13 -36.29
C GLU A 278 -8.14 -19.06 -35.31
N THR A 279 -8.98 -18.06 -35.03
CA THR A 279 -8.70 -16.99 -34.05
C THR A 279 -8.62 -17.56 -32.64
N ALA A 280 -9.49 -18.49 -32.27
CA ALA A 280 -9.46 -19.14 -30.98
C ALA A 280 -8.21 -20.01 -30.83
N TRP A 281 -7.83 -20.75 -31.85
CA TRP A 281 -6.63 -21.59 -31.87
C TRP A 281 -5.32 -20.77 -31.87
N SER A 282 -5.28 -19.64 -32.56
CA SER A 282 -4.11 -18.75 -32.52
C SER A 282 -3.90 -18.15 -31.13
N PHE A 283 -5.00 -17.81 -30.44
CA PHE A 283 -4.95 -17.37 -29.04
C PHE A 283 -4.39 -18.48 -28.13
N VAL A 284 -4.90 -19.70 -28.23
CA VAL A 284 -4.45 -20.84 -27.43
C VAL A 284 -2.96 -21.13 -27.68
N ARG A 285 -2.51 -21.19 -28.93
CA ARG A 285 -1.10 -21.46 -29.29
C ARG A 285 -0.12 -20.40 -28.82
N GLN A 286 -0.57 -19.19 -28.63
CA GLN A 286 0.30 -18.10 -28.19
C GLN A 286 0.40 -18.00 -26.66
N HIS A 287 -0.53 -18.63 -25.93
CA HIS A 287 -0.65 -18.50 -24.48
C HIS A 287 -0.40 -19.81 -23.71
N LEU A 288 -0.21 -20.92 -24.44
CA LEU A 288 0.31 -22.20 -23.95
C LEU A 288 1.77 -22.35 -24.30
#